data_34f1dd6fe131ab56901dc4fbcb032aef
#
_entry.id   34f1dd6fe131ab56901dc4fbcb032aef
#
_cell.length_a   1.000
_cell.length_b   1.000
_cell.length_c   1.000
_cell.angle_alpha   90.00
_cell.angle_beta   90.00
_cell.angle_gamma   90.00
#
_symmetry.space_group_name_H-M   'P 1'
#
loop_
_entity.id
_entity.type
_entity.pdbx_description
1 polymer ?
#
loop_
_entity_poly.entity_id
_entity_poly.type
_entity_poly.pdbx_seq_one_letter_code
_entity_poly.pdbx_strand_id
1 'polypeptide(L)'
;CPEIGIAQPLDVFPLDGLSFEGFRKRLLRFRGEHAVAKPTHGSGTVLFLEEAVDERKLRKFYRECQASYFALFREGQYHKLEKKVLIERSLADPATRKAPDDYKFFCSRGRAFLCQINVDRYGDHRVVNVSVPDFVDSGVEYGTRRPDRPVPMPARWVDFVAYAERLSEPFEFVRVDLYHGHDDIYFGEFTFTPGAGLTNFSDRQFDRWLLRQLRYDPSSSTQPILVR
;
A
#
# COMPACT_ATOMS: atom_id res chain seq x y z
N CYS A 1 -6.43 -21.40 -9.02
CA CYS A 1 -5.45 -20.41 -8.57
C CYS A 1 -5.08 -20.71 -7.13
N PRO A 2 -3.83 -20.65 -6.75
CA PRO A 2 -3.46 -20.67 -5.33
C PRO A 2 -4.18 -19.51 -4.61
N GLU A 3 -4.49 -19.71 -3.33
CA GLU A 3 -5.11 -18.68 -2.52
C GLU A 3 -4.06 -17.59 -2.20
N ILE A 4 -4.47 -16.31 -2.32
CA ILE A 4 -3.62 -15.21 -1.89
C ILE A 4 -3.65 -15.09 -0.37
N GLY A 5 -2.50 -14.87 0.26
CA GLY A 5 -2.42 -14.65 1.69
C GLY A 5 -3.03 -13.31 2.12
N ILE A 6 -3.58 -13.28 3.31
CA ILE A 6 -4.00 -12.05 4.00
C ILE A 6 -3.31 -12.02 5.36
N ALA A 7 -2.70 -10.89 5.73
CA ALA A 7 -2.10 -10.75 7.05
C ALA A 7 -3.18 -11.00 8.13
N GLN A 8 -2.88 -11.87 9.09
CA GLN A 8 -3.83 -12.28 10.11
C GLN A 8 -4.24 -11.09 10.97
N PRO A 9 -5.53 -10.67 10.99
CA PRO A 9 -5.99 -9.65 11.90
C PRO A 9 -6.00 -10.21 13.33
N LEU A 10 -5.51 -9.42 14.28
CA LEU A 10 -5.45 -9.76 15.70
C LEU A 10 -6.50 -8.99 16.50
N ASP A 11 -6.73 -7.71 16.16
CA ASP A 11 -7.77 -6.87 16.79
C ASP A 11 -8.16 -5.73 15.84
N VAL A 12 -9.42 -5.30 15.92
CA VAL A 12 -9.92 -4.08 15.26
C VAL A 12 -10.79 -3.32 16.26
N PHE A 13 -10.51 -2.05 16.48
CA PHE A 13 -11.28 -1.27 17.44
C PHE A 13 -11.53 0.17 17.00
N PRO A 14 -12.68 0.75 17.38
CA PRO A 14 -12.99 2.16 17.11
C PRO A 14 -12.16 3.10 17.98
N LEU A 15 -11.92 4.29 17.46
CA LEU A 15 -11.20 5.36 18.16
C LEU A 15 -12.13 6.36 18.84
N ASP A 16 -13.41 6.37 18.47
CA ASP A 16 -14.39 7.31 18.98
C ASP A 16 -14.55 7.17 20.49
N GLY A 17 -14.39 8.27 21.22
CA GLY A 17 -14.44 8.29 22.69
C GLY A 17 -13.27 7.59 23.40
N LEU A 18 -12.30 7.04 22.67
CA LEU A 18 -11.17 6.33 23.27
C LEU A 18 -10.09 7.30 23.74
N SER A 19 -9.82 7.32 25.06
CA SER A 19 -8.72 8.10 25.62
C SER A 19 -7.36 7.55 25.19
N PHE A 20 -6.31 8.39 25.25
CA PHE A 20 -4.94 7.93 24.98
C PHE A 20 -4.53 6.74 25.85
N GLU A 21 -4.89 6.73 27.12
CA GLU A 21 -4.53 5.62 28.02
C GLU A 21 -5.27 4.32 27.63
N GLY A 22 -6.55 4.40 27.29
CA GLY A 22 -7.31 3.27 26.75
C GLY A 22 -6.71 2.72 25.47
N PHE A 23 -6.34 3.61 24.54
CA PHE A 23 -5.66 3.28 23.29
C PHE A 23 -4.31 2.58 23.53
N ARG A 24 -3.46 3.19 24.39
CA ARG A 24 -2.16 2.65 24.78
C ARG A 24 -2.29 1.24 25.38
N LYS A 25 -3.20 1.06 26.34
CA LYS A 25 -3.46 -0.24 26.98
C LYS A 25 -3.85 -1.30 25.96
N ARG A 26 -4.65 -0.94 24.95
CA ARG A 26 -5.10 -1.88 23.93
C ARG A 26 -3.96 -2.30 23.00
N LEU A 27 -3.15 -1.37 22.53
CA LEU A 27 -1.99 -1.67 21.69
C LEU A 27 -0.94 -2.52 22.41
N LEU A 28 -0.62 -2.17 23.65
CA LEU A 28 0.42 -2.85 24.42
C LEU A 28 0.08 -4.31 24.81
N ARG A 29 -1.17 -4.75 24.62
CA ARG A 29 -1.54 -6.18 24.74
C ARG A 29 -0.85 -7.05 23.69
N PHE A 30 -0.51 -6.47 22.56
CA PHE A 30 0.14 -7.14 21.41
C PHE A 30 1.64 -6.84 21.33
N ARG A 31 2.20 -6.25 22.39
CA ARG A 31 3.64 -5.97 22.47
C ARG A 31 4.44 -7.27 22.42
N GLY A 32 5.43 -7.34 21.51
CA GLY A 32 6.26 -8.53 21.32
C GLY A 32 5.64 -9.65 20.47
N GLU A 33 4.38 -9.50 20.03
CA GLU A 33 3.69 -10.52 19.22
C GLU A 33 3.98 -10.44 17.71
N HIS A 34 5.05 -9.75 17.32
CA HIS A 34 5.36 -9.55 15.92
C HIS A 34 4.14 -9.00 15.13
N ALA A 35 3.62 -7.88 15.60
CA ALA A 35 2.40 -7.27 15.11
C ALA A 35 2.61 -5.82 14.68
N VAL A 36 1.71 -5.32 13.83
CA VAL A 36 1.64 -3.93 13.40
C VAL A 36 0.25 -3.36 13.65
N ALA A 37 0.19 -2.08 13.99
CA ALA A 37 -1.04 -1.32 14.10
C ALA A 37 -1.10 -0.27 12.99
N LYS A 38 -2.27 -0.11 12.35
CA LYS A 38 -2.51 0.88 11.31
C LYS A 38 -3.94 1.43 11.37
N PRO A 39 -4.17 2.73 11.07
CA PRO A 39 -5.52 3.27 10.95
C PRO A 39 -6.21 2.73 9.70
N THR A 40 -7.51 2.43 9.77
CA THR A 40 -8.30 1.97 8.63
C THR A 40 -8.82 3.10 7.75
N HIS A 41 -8.74 4.33 8.22
CA HIS A 41 -9.30 5.55 7.60
C HIS A 41 -8.21 6.51 7.08
N GLY A 42 -7.04 5.99 6.77
CA GLY A 42 -5.90 6.75 6.27
C GLY A 42 -4.84 5.84 5.66
N SER A 43 -3.78 6.43 5.12
CA SER A 43 -2.68 5.73 4.48
C SER A 43 -1.32 6.20 5.03
N GLY A 44 -0.31 5.34 4.97
CA GLY A 44 1.08 5.68 5.29
C GLY A 44 1.45 5.67 6.77
N THR A 45 0.50 5.60 7.68
CA THR A 45 0.74 5.56 9.13
C THR A 45 0.77 4.13 9.64
N VAL A 46 1.90 3.69 10.18
CA VAL A 46 2.10 2.34 10.73
C VAL A 46 2.88 2.41 12.03
N LEU A 47 2.52 1.59 13.01
CA LEU A 47 3.26 1.38 14.25
C LEU A 47 3.59 -0.10 14.44
N PHE A 48 4.88 -0.43 14.47
CA PHE A 48 5.34 -1.77 14.81
C PHE A 48 5.28 -1.97 16.33
N LEU A 49 4.63 -3.06 16.78
CA LEU A 49 4.41 -3.39 18.18
C LEU A 49 5.55 -4.28 18.70
N GLU A 50 6.75 -3.72 18.74
CA GLU A 50 7.94 -4.39 19.24
C GLU A 50 7.91 -4.52 20.79
N GLU A 51 8.89 -5.23 21.38
CA GLU A 51 8.98 -5.39 22.83
C GLU A 51 9.11 -4.06 23.60
N ALA A 52 9.82 -3.09 23.01
CA ALA A 52 9.99 -1.76 23.58
C ALA A 52 9.38 -0.69 22.66
N VAL A 53 8.09 -0.42 22.84
CA VAL A 53 7.43 0.67 22.09
C VAL A 53 7.64 1.99 22.85
N ASP A 54 8.29 2.95 22.19
CA ASP A 54 8.54 4.30 22.72
C ASP A 54 7.22 5.05 22.91
N GLU A 55 7.03 5.64 24.08
CA GLU A 55 5.86 6.44 24.46
C GLU A 55 5.63 7.63 23.49
N ARG A 56 6.70 8.23 22.96
CA ARG A 56 6.61 9.33 21.98
C ARG A 56 6.02 8.83 20.66
N LYS A 57 6.46 7.64 20.21
CA LYS A 57 5.91 6.98 19.00
C LYS A 57 4.43 6.65 19.18
N LEU A 58 4.02 6.14 20.36
CA LEU A 58 2.62 5.88 20.70
C LEU A 58 1.76 7.14 20.64
N ARG A 59 2.24 8.25 21.25
CA ARG A 59 1.51 9.53 21.24
C ARG A 59 1.42 10.13 19.85
N LYS A 60 2.49 10.01 19.05
CA LYS A 60 2.50 10.43 17.66
C LYS A 60 1.46 9.64 16.87
N PHE A 61 1.50 8.31 16.95
CA PHE A 61 0.59 7.42 16.25
C PHE A 61 -0.87 7.67 16.64
N TYR A 62 -1.17 7.86 17.95
CA TYR A 62 -2.50 8.20 18.41
C TYR A 62 -3.03 9.50 17.79
N ARG A 63 -2.20 10.56 17.73
CA ARG A 63 -2.58 11.84 17.08
C ARG A 63 -2.83 11.68 15.60
N GLU A 64 -2.01 10.91 14.91
CA GLU A 64 -2.17 10.61 13.48
C GLU A 64 -3.47 9.83 13.22
N CYS A 65 -3.79 8.85 14.06
CA CYS A 65 -5.06 8.14 14.00
C CYS A 65 -6.28 9.02 14.27
N GLN A 66 -6.15 10.10 15.03
CA GLN A 66 -7.25 11.06 15.26
C GLN A 66 -7.44 12.05 14.11
N ALA A 67 -6.42 12.24 13.26
CA ALA A 67 -6.49 13.16 12.13
C ALA A 67 -7.49 12.68 11.06
N SER A 68 -8.05 13.63 10.31
CA SER A 68 -8.85 13.31 9.13
C SER A 68 -7.95 13.27 7.90
N TYR A 69 -7.71 12.07 7.38
CA TYR A 69 -6.92 11.89 6.16
C TYR A 69 -7.55 12.62 4.97
N PHE A 70 -8.88 12.56 4.84
CA PHE A 70 -9.62 13.31 3.82
C PHE A 70 -9.40 14.83 3.90
N ALA A 71 -9.34 15.41 5.10
CA ALA A 71 -9.10 16.84 5.25
C ALA A 71 -7.73 17.28 4.74
N LEU A 72 -6.73 16.38 4.84
CA LEU A 72 -5.35 16.64 4.40
C LEU A 72 -5.15 16.39 2.91
N PHE A 73 -5.67 15.27 2.39
CA PHE A 73 -5.33 14.77 1.05
C PHE A 73 -6.49 14.78 0.07
N ARG A 74 -7.72 15.09 0.52
CA ARG A 74 -8.94 15.16 -0.30
C ARG A 74 -9.30 13.85 -1.02
N GLU A 75 -8.79 12.72 -0.55
CA GLU A 75 -9.13 11.41 -1.08
C GLU A 75 -10.53 10.97 -0.62
N GLY A 76 -11.50 11.01 -1.54
CA GLY A 76 -12.94 10.86 -1.25
C GLY A 76 -13.33 9.56 -0.56
N GLN A 77 -12.61 8.47 -0.82
CA GLN A 77 -12.85 7.15 -0.21
C GLN A 77 -12.70 7.17 1.31
N TYR A 78 -11.91 8.09 1.89
CA TYR A 78 -11.71 8.20 3.34
C TYR A 78 -12.72 9.13 4.04
N HIS A 79 -13.58 9.85 3.30
CA HIS A 79 -14.41 10.92 3.86
C HIS A 79 -15.40 10.47 4.94
N LYS A 80 -15.96 9.26 4.77
CA LYS A 80 -17.02 8.73 5.65
C LYS A 80 -16.61 7.47 6.41
N LEU A 81 -15.33 7.12 6.38
CA LEU A 81 -14.87 5.94 7.09
C LEU A 81 -14.86 6.18 8.59
N GLU A 82 -15.39 5.21 9.34
CA GLU A 82 -15.26 5.17 10.78
C GLU A 82 -13.77 5.06 11.17
N LYS A 83 -13.34 5.87 12.12
CA LYS A 83 -11.96 5.85 12.60
C LYS A 83 -11.74 4.61 13.46
N LYS A 84 -11.00 3.63 12.91
CA LYS A 84 -10.60 2.41 13.60
C LYS A 84 -9.10 2.19 13.51
N VAL A 85 -8.58 1.37 14.39
CA VAL A 85 -7.23 0.81 14.31
C VAL A 85 -7.34 -0.69 14.07
N LEU A 86 -6.66 -1.16 13.05
CA LEU A 86 -6.41 -2.57 12.79
C LEU A 86 -5.06 -2.95 13.37
N ILE A 87 -5.02 -4.05 14.12
CA ILE A 87 -3.79 -4.73 14.55
C ILE A 87 -3.74 -6.05 13.80
N GLU A 88 -2.64 -6.32 13.15
CA GLU A 88 -2.44 -7.55 12.38
C GLU A 88 -1.03 -8.11 12.56
N ARG A 89 -0.83 -9.38 12.21
CA ARG A 89 0.50 -9.99 12.16
C ARG A 89 1.38 -9.21 11.19
N SER A 90 2.61 -8.91 11.61
CA SER A 90 3.61 -8.30 10.75
C SER A 90 4.08 -9.32 9.70
N LEU A 91 4.19 -8.87 8.44
CA LEU A 91 4.82 -9.63 7.36
C LEU A 91 6.34 -9.43 7.31
N ALA A 92 6.91 -8.64 8.21
CA ALA A 92 8.36 -8.48 8.32
C ALA A 92 9.01 -9.83 8.69
N ASP A 93 10.21 -10.03 8.19
CA ASP A 93 11.01 -11.21 8.54
C ASP A 93 11.27 -11.24 10.06
N PRO A 94 10.92 -12.33 10.78
CA PRO A 94 11.04 -12.37 12.23
C PRO A 94 12.48 -12.23 12.74
N ALA A 95 13.48 -12.69 11.97
CA ALA A 95 14.88 -12.67 12.36
C ALA A 95 15.54 -11.34 12.08
N THR A 96 15.32 -10.77 10.90
CA THR A 96 15.97 -9.52 10.44
C THR A 96 15.14 -8.28 10.73
N ARG A 97 13.84 -8.44 11.03
CA ARG A 97 12.85 -7.36 11.17
C ARG A 97 12.66 -6.53 9.90
N LYS A 98 13.20 -6.98 8.78
CA LYS A 98 13.04 -6.32 7.51
C LYS A 98 11.63 -6.52 6.98
N ALA A 99 10.94 -5.43 6.66
CA ALA A 99 9.66 -5.51 5.97
C ALA A 99 9.85 -6.07 4.54
N PRO A 100 8.87 -6.83 4.02
CA PRO A 100 8.92 -7.30 2.65
C PRO A 100 8.90 -6.14 1.66
N ASP A 101 9.44 -6.36 0.47
CA ASP A 101 9.29 -5.43 -0.63
C ASP A 101 7.81 -5.35 -1.05
N ASP A 102 7.38 -4.17 -1.44
CA ASP A 102 5.99 -3.81 -1.68
C ASP A 102 5.79 -3.63 -3.20
N TYR A 103 5.01 -4.52 -3.80
CA TYR A 103 4.73 -4.58 -5.24
C TYR A 103 3.37 -3.94 -5.53
N LYS A 104 3.37 -2.79 -6.16
CA LYS A 104 2.18 -1.95 -6.42
C LYS A 104 1.82 -2.00 -7.89
N PHE A 105 0.83 -2.80 -8.22
CA PHE A 105 0.37 -3.00 -9.60
C PHE A 105 -0.67 -1.97 -9.99
N PHE A 106 -0.38 -1.17 -10.99
CA PHE A 106 -1.33 -0.27 -11.63
C PHE A 106 -2.13 -1.07 -12.66
N CYS A 107 -3.43 -1.16 -12.44
CA CYS A 107 -4.30 -2.04 -13.21
C CYS A 107 -5.50 -1.26 -13.78
N SER A 108 -5.97 -1.70 -14.94
CA SER A 108 -7.22 -1.24 -15.55
C SER A 108 -8.00 -2.44 -16.07
N ARG A 109 -9.22 -2.64 -15.55
CA ARG A 109 -10.16 -3.68 -16.01
C ARG A 109 -9.52 -5.06 -16.13
N GLY A 110 -8.88 -5.52 -15.07
CA GLY A 110 -8.24 -6.84 -15.03
C GLY A 110 -6.91 -6.94 -15.80
N ARG A 111 -6.33 -5.83 -16.22
CA ARG A 111 -5.01 -5.81 -16.88
C ARG A 111 -4.02 -5.00 -16.05
N ALA A 112 -2.98 -5.64 -15.55
CA ALA A 112 -1.82 -4.97 -14.98
C ALA A 112 -0.90 -4.47 -16.11
N PHE A 113 -0.38 -3.24 -16.00
CA PHE A 113 0.46 -2.65 -17.05
C PHE A 113 1.74 -2.00 -16.51
N LEU A 114 1.77 -1.72 -15.21
CA LEU A 114 2.92 -1.15 -14.51
C LEU A 114 2.98 -1.74 -13.11
N CYS A 115 4.17 -2.10 -12.64
CA CYS A 115 4.42 -2.41 -11.24
C CYS A 115 5.46 -1.46 -10.68
N GLN A 116 5.10 -0.77 -9.62
CA GLN A 116 6.01 0.01 -8.80
C GLN A 116 6.48 -0.85 -7.63
N ILE A 117 7.79 -1.07 -7.53
CA ILE A 117 8.39 -1.87 -6.46
C ILE A 117 9.04 -0.93 -5.47
N ASN A 118 8.58 -0.97 -4.23
CA ASN A 118 9.18 -0.23 -3.11
C ASN A 118 10.13 -1.16 -2.36
N VAL A 119 11.41 -0.88 -2.47
CA VAL A 119 12.48 -1.64 -1.83
C VAL A 119 12.88 -0.93 -0.54
N ASP A 120 13.05 -1.70 0.54
CA ASP A 120 13.49 -1.21 1.85
C ASP A 120 12.72 0.03 2.36
N ARG A 121 11.38 -0.05 2.32
CA ARG A 121 10.46 1.09 2.59
C ARG A 121 10.70 1.80 3.93
N TYR A 122 11.20 1.11 4.93
CA TYR A 122 11.43 1.66 6.28
C TYR A 122 12.90 1.93 6.59
N GLY A 123 13.81 1.69 5.62
CA GLY A 123 15.24 1.99 5.68
C GLY A 123 15.66 2.97 4.58
N ASP A 124 16.54 2.52 3.68
CA ASP A 124 16.95 3.29 2.49
C ASP A 124 15.94 3.11 1.34
N HIS A 125 14.78 3.73 1.52
CA HIS A 125 13.64 3.57 0.62
C HIS A 125 13.99 3.94 -0.83
N ARG A 126 13.84 2.98 -1.73
CA ARG A 126 14.03 3.11 -3.17
C ARG A 126 12.81 2.62 -3.93
N VAL A 127 12.59 3.18 -5.13
CA VAL A 127 11.47 2.83 -5.98
C VAL A 127 11.95 2.54 -7.40
N VAL A 128 11.48 1.42 -7.96
CA VAL A 128 11.65 1.11 -9.38
C VAL A 128 10.28 0.85 -10.00
N ASN A 129 10.09 1.31 -11.23
CA ASN A 129 8.87 1.10 -12.02
C ASN A 129 9.19 0.16 -13.18
N VAL A 130 8.54 -1.01 -13.21
CA VAL A 130 8.74 -2.04 -14.24
C VAL A 130 7.48 -2.26 -15.06
N SER A 131 7.64 -2.60 -16.34
CA SER A 131 6.51 -3.00 -17.19
C SER A 131 5.95 -4.36 -16.76
N VAL A 132 4.66 -4.57 -17.05
CA VAL A 132 3.98 -5.84 -16.81
C VAL A 132 3.49 -6.36 -18.17
N PRO A 133 3.70 -7.65 -18.51
CA PRO A 133 4.31 -8.69 -17.69
C PRO A 133 5.86 -8.79 -17.77
N ASP A 134 6.51 -8.04 -18.65
CA ASP A 134 7.90 -8.28 -19.10
C ASP A 134 8.98 -7.94 -18.07
N PHE A 135 8.64 -7.28 -16.97
CA PHE A 135 9.55 -6.84 -15.92
C PHE A 135 10.71 -5.94 -16.44
N VAL A 136 10.44 -5.11 -17.42
CA VAL A 136 11.44 -4.16 -17.94
C VAL A 136 11.40 -2.86 -17.14
N ASP A 137 12.54 -2.47 -16.59
CA ASP A 137 12.68 -1.21 -15.85
C ASP A 137 12.43 -0.01 -16.79
N SER A 138 11.48 0.84 -16.45
CA SER A 138 11.09 2.01 -17.24
C SER A 138 12.13 3.12 -17.23
N GLY A 139 13.06 3.13 -16.27
CA GLY A 139 13.99 4.22 -16.06
C GLY A 139 13.39 5.46 -15.38
N VAL A 140 12.08 5.47 -15.11
CA VAL A 140 11.32 6.65 -14.66
C VAL A 140 11.18 6.64 -13.13
N GLU A 141 11.41 7.80 -12.50
CA GLU A 141 11.21 8.00 -11.06
C GLU A 141 9.77 8.42 -10.75
N TYR A 142 9.31 8.04 -9.55
CA TYR A 142 8.00 8.42 -9.01
C TYR A 142 8.14 8.77 -7.53
N GLY A 143 8.33 10.05 -7.26
CA GLY A 143 8.40 10.59 -5.89
C GLY A 143 9.63 10.19 -5.06
N THR A 144 10.33 9.11 -5.39
CA THR A 144 11.46 8.55 -4.65
C THR A 144 12.55 8.09 -5.61
N ARG A 145 13.81 8.19 -5.18
CA ARG A 145 14.99 7.82 -5.98
C ARG A 145 14.98 6.33 -6.32
N ARG A 146 15.54 6.00 -7.47
CA ARG A 146 15.73 4.62 -7.93
C ARG A 146 16.84 3.93 -7.15
N PRO A 147 16.83 2.59 -7.05
CA PRO A 147 17.92 1.82 -6.48
C PRO A 147 19.17 1.94 -7.37
N ASP A 148 20.37 1.90 -6.73
CA ASP A 148 21.65 1.99 -7.43
C ASP A 148 21.98 0.70 -8.23
N ARG A 149 21.27 -0.39 -7.93
CA ARG A 149 21.40 -1.69 -8.62
C ARG A 149 20.05 -2.14 -9.15
N PRO A 150 20.01 -2.88 -10.27
CA PRO A 150 18.78 -3.47 -10.78
C PRO A 150 18.10 -4.34 -9.72
N VAL A 151 16.79 -4.19 -9.59
CA VAL A 151 15.97 -5.08 -8.76
C VAL A 151 15.73 -6.38 -9.53
N PRO A 152 16.05 -7.54 -8.96
CA PRO A 152 15.81 -8.79 -9.64
C PRO A 152 14.31 -9.10 -9.75
N MET A 153 13.92 -9.72 -10.86
CA MET A 153 12.56 -10.22 -11.00
C MET A 153 12.31 -11.32 -9.95
N PRO A 154 11.24 -11.22 -9.16
CA PRO A 154 10.93 -12.24 -8.16
C PRO A 154 10.57 -13.57 -8.83
N ALA A 155 10.95 -14.69 -8.22
CA ALA A 155 10.69 -16.02 -8.75
C ALA A 155 9.21 -16.29 -9.03
N ARG A 156 8.31 -15.69 -8.26
CA ARG A 156 6.84 -15.81 -8.40
C ARG A 156 6.21 -14.65 -9.16
N TRP A 157 6.94 -13.98 -10.06
CA TRP A 157 6.43 -12.83 -10.80
C TRP A 157 5.11 -13.09 -11.52
N VAL A 158 4.99 -14.26 -12.16
CA VAL A 158 3.77 -14.66 -12.88
C VAL A 158 2.56 -14.75 -11.93
N ASP A 159 2.76 -15.23 -10.71
CA ASP A 159 1.70 -15.30 -9.70
C ASP A 159 1.29 -13.91 -9.23
N PHE A 160 2.25 -13.00 -9.00
CA PHE A 160 1.98 -11.61 -8.66
C PHE A 160 1.09 -10.93 -9.73
N VAL A 161 1.46 -11.09 -10.99
CA VAL A 161 0.69 -10.53 -12.11
C VAL A 161 -0.73 -11.12 -12.13
N ALA A 162 -0.85 -12.44 -12.05
CA ALA A 162 -2.15 -13.13 -12.07
C ALA A 162 -3.07 -12.69 -10.92
N TYR A 163 -2.52 -12.51 -9.71
CA TYR A 163 -3.31 -11.98 -8.58
C TYR A 163 -3.73 -10.53 -8.80
N ALA A 164 -2.81 -9.67 -9.25
CA ALA A 164 -3.12 -8.27 -9.50
C ALA A 164 -4.22 -8.11 -10.56
N GLU A 165 -4.13 -8.87 -11.65
CA GLU A 165 -5.12 -8.85 -12.73
C GLU A 165 -6.48 -9.32 -12.24
N ARG A 166 -6.55 -10.49 -11.59
CA ARG A 166 -7.80 -11.04 -11.04
C ARG A 166 -8.46 -10.11 -10.02
N LEU A 167 -7.68 -9.54 -9.10
CA LEU A 167 -8.21 -8.62 -8.09
C LEU A 167 -8.69 -7.30 -8.69
N SER A 168 -8.16 -6.89 -9.82
CA SER A 168 -8.52 -5.64 -10.48
C SER A 168 -9.67 -5.74 -11.49
N GLU A 169 -10.16 -6.94 -11.82
CA GLU A 169 -11.24 -7.15 -12.79
C GLU A 169 -12.48 -6.25 -12.60
N PRO A 170 -12.98 -6.03 -11.36
CA PRO A 170 -14.18 -5.21 -11.16
C PRO A 170 -13.97 -3.70 -11.33
N PHE A 171 -12.72 -3.24 -11.45
CA PHE A 171 -12.38 -1.83 -11.38
C PHE A 171 -11.92 -1.28 -12.73
N GLU A 172 -12.38 -0.08 -13.08
CA GLU A 172 -11.86 0.65 -14.25
C GLU A 172 -10.39 1.03 -14.06
N PHE A 173 -10.04 1.43 -12.86
CA PHE A 173 -8.68 1.66 -12.41
C PHE A 173 -8.56 1.31 -10.93
N VAL A 174 -7.49 0.62 -10.58
CA VAL A 174 -7.08 0.39 -9.19
C VAL A 174 -5.58 0.08 -9.15
N ARG A 175 -4.90 0.52 -8.11
CA ARG A 175 -3.58 -0.01 -7.76
C ARG A 175 -3.78 -1.14 -6.75
N VAL A 176 -3.28 -2.32 -7.09
CA VAL A 176 -3.29 -3.49 -6.22
C VAL A 176 -1.91 -3.61 -5.57
N ASP A 177 -1.86 -3.47 -4.26
CA ASP A 177 -0.61 -3.55 -3.50
C ASP A 177 -0.44 -4.96 -2.91
N LEU A 178 0.65 -5.62 -3.26
CA LEU A 178 0.97 -7.00 -2.87
C LEU A 178 2.34 -7.06 -2.18
N TYR A 179 2.51 -8.00 -1.25
CA TYR A 179 3.76 -8.25 -0.55
C TYR A 179 4.26 -9.67 -0.77
N HIS A 180 5.58 -9.84 -0.90
CA HIS A 180 6.22 -11.14 -0.85
C HIS A 180 6.63 -11.45 0.58
N GLY A 181 5.74 -12.11 1.33
CA GLY A 181 6.06 -12.59 2.68
C GLY A 181 7.03 -13.77 2.65
N HIS A 182 7.32 -14.34 3.83
CA HIS A 182 8.26 -15.43 3.98
C HIS A 182 7.87 -16.66 3.14
N ASP A 183 6.58 -17.02 3.13
CA ASP A 183 6.10 -18.28 2.54
C ASP A 183 5.15 -18.05 1.35
N ASP A 184 4.57 -16.86 1.17
CA ASP A 184 3.54 -16.63 0.17
C ASP A 184 3.43 -15.16 -0.28
N ILE A 185 2.54 -14.91 -1.25
CA ILE A 185 2.15 -13.57 -1.69
C ILE A 185 0.94 -13.15 -0.86
N TYR A 186 1.03 -11.95 -0.28
CA TYR A 186 -0.01 -11.37 0.55
C TYR A 186 -0.66 -10.16 -0.12
N PHE A 187 -1.98 -10.07 0.00
CA PHE A 187 -2.72 -8.87 -0.35
C PHE A 187 -2.48 -7.78 0.71
N GLY A 188 -2.15 -6.59 0.26
CA GLY A 188 -1.98 -5.41 1.10
C GLY A 188 -3.22 -4.53 1.10
N GLU A 189 -3.45 -3.83 -0.01
CA GLU A 189 -4.57 -2.89 -0.13
C GLU A 189 -4.97 -2.63 -1.59
N PHE A 190 -6.18 -2.11 -1.77
CA PHE A 190 -6.58 -1.41 -2.99
C PHE A 190 -6.35 0.09 -2.82
N THR A 191 -5.67 0.73 -3.78
CA THR A 191 -5.49 2.18 -3.80
C THR A 191 -6.15 2.78 -5.04
N PHE A 192 -7.16 3.61 -4.84
CA PHE A 192 -7.92 4.21 -5.94
C PHE A 192 -7.33 5.54 -6.44
N THR A 193 -6.61 6.25 -5.57
CA THR A 193 -5.97 7.54 -5.85
C THR A 193 -4.49 7.53 -5.44
N PRO A 194 -3.60 6.83 -6.19
CA PRO A 194 -2.19 6.75 -5.86
C PRO A 194 -1.55 8.13 -5.69
N GLY A 195 -0.89 8.36 -4.54
CA GLY A 195 -0.25 9.64 -4.22
C GLY A 195 -1.23 10.82 -4.17
N ALA A 196 -2.52 10.59 -3.84
CA ALA A 196 -3.61 11.57 -3.91
C ALA A 196 -3.73 12.27 -5.29
N GLY A 197 -3.21 11.64 -6.35
CA GLY A 197 -3.13 12.22 -7.69
C GLY A 197 -2.14 13.38 -7.83
N LEU A 198 -1.30 13.63 -6.83
CA LEU A 198 -0.38 14.77 -6.79
C LEU A 198 1.08 14.40 -7.10
N THR A 199 1.41 13.12 -7.12
CA THR A 199 2.77 12.68 -7.43
C THR A 199 2.94 12.50 -8.93
N ASN A 200 3.97 13.14 -9.50
CA ASN A 200 4.29 13.06 -10.91
C ASN A 200 5.42 12.04 -11.16
N PHE A 201 5.38 11.41 -12.32
CA PHE A 201 6.56 10.72 -12.84
C PHE A 201 7.59 11.72 -13.37
N SER A 202 8.86 11.36 -13.35
CA SER A 202 9.96 12.24 -13.82
C SER A 202 9.91 12.49 -15.32
N ASP A 203 9.14 11.71 -16.07
CA ASP A 203 8.97 11.84 -17.52
C ASP A 203 7.49 12.05 -17.91
N ARG A 204 7.19 13.21 -18.53
CA ARG A 204 5.85 13.53 -19.03
C ARG A 204 5.37 12.64 -20.19
N GLN A 205 6.28 12.03 -20.93
CA GLN A 205 5.88 11.07 -21.97
C GLN A 205 5.39 9.78 -21.34
N PHE A 206 5.96 9.42 -20.19
CA PHE A 206 5.50 8.30 -19.39
C PHE A 206 4.09 8.53 -18.83
N ASP A 207 3.79 9.74 -18.33
CA ASP A 207 2.43 10.11 -17.92
C ASP A 207 1.41 9.92 -19.05
N ARG A 208 1.74 10.35 -20.26
CA ARG A 208 0.88 10.16 -21.44
C ARG A 208 0.71 8.69 -21.83
N TRP A 209 1.79 7.90 -21.69
CA TRP A 209 1.72 6.46 -21.91
C TRP A 209 0.79 5.81 -20.87
N LEU A 210 0.92 6.18 -19.60
CA LEU A 210 0.08 5.69 -18.49
C LEU A 210 -1.40 5.96 -18.76
N LEU A 211 -1.75 7.17 -19.14
CA LEU A 211 -3.13 7.55 -19.49
C LEU A 211 -3.72 6.66 -20.59
N ARG A 212 -2.92 6.30 -21.60
CA ARG A 212 -3.36 5.37 -22.66
C ARG A 212 -3.63 3.96 -22.14
N GLN A 213 -2.95 3.53 -21.07
CA GLN A 213 -3.19 2.22 -20.47
C GLN A 213 -4.54 2.13 -19.73
N LEU A 214 -5.08 3.25 -19.30
CA LEU A 214 -6.37 3.31 -18.60
C LEU A 214 -7.58 2.98 -19.53
N ARG A 215 -7.35 2.76 -20.83
CA ARG A 215 -8.38 2.41 -21.82
C ARG A 215 -9.61 3.33 -21.72
N TYR A 216 -9.33 4.63 -21.64
CA TYR A 216 -10.39 5.63 -21.56
C TYR A 216 -11.31 5.56 -22.77
N ASP A 217 -12.58 5.27 -22.56
CA ASP A 217 -13.64 5.40 -23.57
C ASP A 217 -14.52 6.61 -23.22
N PRO A 218 -14.40 7.73 -23.98
CA PRO A 218 -15.18 8.92 -23.72
C PRO A 218 -16.69 8.73 -23.95
N SER A 219 -17.10 7.65 -24.63
CA SER A 219 -18.52 7.32 -24.87
C SER A 219 -19.15 6.51 -23.75
N SER A 220 -18.34 5.95 -22.83
CA SER A 220 -18.84 5.21 -21.68
C SER A 220 -19.46 6.16 -20.65
N SER A 221 -20.65 5.84 -20.15
CA SER A 221 -21.34 6.64 -19.14
C SER A 221 -20.64 6.66 -17.78
N THR A 222 -19.69 5.80 -17.56
CA THR A 222 -18.77 5.79 -16.43
C THR A 222 -17.60 6.70 -16.76
N GLN A 223 -17.67 7.94 -16.32
CA GLN A 223 -16.51 8.84 -16.43
C GLN A 223 -15.34 8.24 -15.62
N PRO A 224 -14.15 8.13 -16.23
CA PRO A 224 -12.96 7.79 -15.47
C PRO A 224 -12.79 8.83 -14.38
N ILE A 225 -12.32 8.40 -13.22
CA ILE A 225 -11.87 9.33 -12.19
C ILE A 225 -10.62 10.03 -12.75
N LEU A 226 -10.85 11.07 -13.56
CA LEU A 226 -9.79 12.02 -13.88
C LEU A 226 -9.44 12.70 -12.57
N VAL A 227 -8.36 12.28 -11.98
CA VAL A 227 -7.71 13.03 -10.92
C VAL A 227 -7.24 14.33 -11.56
N ARG A 228 -8.00 15.43 -11.32
CA ARG A 228 -7.59 16.79 -11.61
C ARG A 228 -6.70 17.31 -10.51
#